data_bfdae9886271fbb6f4c94327c9f9aad2
#
_entry.id   bfdae9886271fbb6f4c94327c9f9aad2
#
_cell.length_a   1.000
_cell.length_b   1.000
_cell.length_c   1.000
_cell.angle_alpha   90.00
_cell.angle_beta   90.00
_cell.angle_gamma   90.00
#
_symmetry.space_group_name_H-M   'P 1'
#
loop_
_entity.id
_entity.type
_entity.pdbx_description
1 polymer ?
#
loop_
_entity_poly.entity_id
_entity_poly.type
_entity_poly.pdbx_seq_one_letter_code
_entity_poly.pdbx_strand_id
1 'polypeptide(L)'
;MAEQTTSAAPGEAADDDSLYGSYYYRHDCGIPYERNDRWLEFFGKVADGIVRDLHPTSVLDAGCAMGFLVETLVQRGVDAYGIDISEYAISEVHESVRDRCRVQSLTEPLERRYDLITCIEVVEHIPPEDCDATLDNLCAATDRLLLSSTPHDYREATHLNVRPPEDWSAALAQRGFYRDVERDFSYLSPWAGLYTRREEDAAETVRRYDRAWWRLRREVGEVRESLLAAQDRLAELEGESRIENREEVLAELDHLREENLRLRDHLVGKDAELGAARGELAQHQEQSRRLLNAAARIQSRIPGAMRLGGLALRKLQRRG
;
A
#
# COMPACT_ATOMS: atom_id res chain seq x y z
N MET A 1 -56.66 -2.82 41.54
CA MET A 1 -56.26 -3.11 40.13
C MET A 1 -55.51 -1.90 39.63
N ALA A 2 -54.22 -1.99 39.60
CA ALA A 2 -53.32 -0.95 39.04
C ALA A 2 -52.43 -1.68 38.05
N GLU A 3 -52.61 -1.35 36.79
CA GLU A 3 -51.78 -1.83 35.68
C GLU A 3 -50.42 -1.17 35.76
N GLN A 4 -49.38 -1.96 35.87
CA GLN A 4 -48.01 -1.55 35.69
C GLN A 4 -47.69 -1.61 34.19
N THR A 5 -47.56 -0.47 33.54
CA THR A 5 -46.96 -0.32 32.23
C THR A 5 -45.45 -0.40 32.37
N THR A 6 -44.86 -1.52 31.97
CA THR A 6 -43.43 -1.69 31.78
C THR A 6 -43.04 -0.97 30.51
N SER A 7 -42.26 0.12 30.69
CA SER A 7 -41.52 0.80 29.61
C SER A 7 -40.42 -0.13 29.13
N ALA A 8 -40.49 -0.60 27.89
CA ALA A 8 -39.40 -1.28 27.22
C ALA A 8 -38.25 -0.31 26.98
N ALA A 9 -37.05 -0.71 27.35
CA ALA A 9 -35.80 -0.04 27.00
C ALA A 9 -35.62 0.00 25.47
N PRO A 10 -34.94 1.01 24.92
CA PRO A 10 -34.64 1.05 23.49
C PRO A 10 -33.79 -0.17 23.13
N GLY A 11 -34.24 -0.90 22.09
CA GLY A 11 -33.66 -2.15 21.68
C GLY A 11 -32.17 -1.98 21.32
N GLU A 12 -31.38 -2.91 21.83
CA GLU A 12 -30.08 -3.22 21.28
C GLU A 12 -30.29 -3.52 19.79
N ALA A 13 -29.58 -2.78 18.91
CA ALA A 13 -29.55 -3.09 17.49
C ALA A 13 -29.11 -4.55 17.36
N ALA A 14 -29.85 -5.35 16.59
CA ALA A 14 -29.48 -6.71 16.29
C ALA A 14 -28.01 -6.67 15.76
N ASP A 15 -27.15 -7.48 16.40
CA ASP A 15 -25.78 -7.66 15.90
C ASP A 15 -25.89 -8.10 14.44
N ASP A 16 -25.34 -7.30 13.53
CA ASP A 16 -25.26 -7.63 12.12
C ASP A 16 -24.26 -8.80 11.99
N ASP A 17 -24.80 -9.97 11.69
CA ASP A 17 -24.07 -11.25 11.59
C ASP A 17 -23.24 -11.31 10.27
N SER A 18 -23.07 -10.17 9.58
CA SER A 18 -22.23 -10.07 8.39
C SER A 18 -20.74 -10.08 8.76
N LEU A 19 -19.90 -10.63 7.89
CA LEU A 19 -18.44 -10.74 8.09
C LEU A 19 -17.79 -9.38 8.40
N TYR A 20 -18.31 -8.30 7.83
CA TYR A 20 -17.86 -6.91 8.01
C TYR A 20 -18.95 -6.06 8.68
N GLY A 21 -19.60 -6.61 9.72
CA GLY A 21 -20.60 -5.94 10.52
C GLY A 21 -20.02 -5.08 11.65
N SER A 22 -20.90 -4.65 12.55
CA SER A 22 -20.52 -3.77 13.68
C SER A 22 -19.47 -4.38 14.59
N TYR A 23 -19.47 -5.70 14.76
CA TYR A 23 -18.49 -6.41 15.57
C TYR A 23 -17.07 -6.29 14.99
N TYR A 24 -16.92 -6.53 13.67
CA TYR A 24 -15.65 -6.40 12.95
C TYR A 24 -15.01 -5.03 13.19
N TYR A 25 -15.73 -3.94 12.93
CA TYR A 25 -15.20 -2.59 13.06
C TYR A 25 -14.87 -2.19 14.50
N ARG A 26 -15.51 -2.81 15.49
CA ARG A 26 -15.24 -2.51 16.90
C ARG A 26 -14.09 -3.32 17.49
N HIS A 27 -13.84 -4.53 16.99
CA HIS A 27 -12.99 -5.51 17.68
C HIS A 27 -11.85 -6.07 16.82
N ASP A 28 -12.04 -6.22 15.50
CA ASP A 28 -11.10 -6.93 14.64
C ASP A 28 -10.16 -6.00 13.84
N CYS A 29 -10.48 -4.70 13.74
CA CYS A 29 -9.62 -3.70 13.11
C CYS A 29 -8.45 -3.22 14.01
N GLY A 30 -8.07 -3.99 15.04
CA GLY A 30 -6.99 -3.68 15.98
C GLY A 30 -7.35 -2.58 17.00
N ILE A 31 -7.88 -1.46 16.56
CA ILE A 31 -8.48 -0.40 17.40
C ILE A 31 -9.88 -0.10 16.86
N PRO A 32 -10.85 0.28 17.71
CA PRO A 32 -12.20 0.57 17.26
C PRO A 32 -12.21 1.54 16.08
N TYR A 33 -12.77 1.10 14.96
CA TYR A 33 -12.89 1.90 13.75
C TYR A 33 -14.20 2.67 13.78
N GLU A 34 -14.14 3.86 14.33
CA GLU A 34 -15.28 4.76 14.51
C GLU A 34 -14.86 6.21 14.22
N ARG A 35 -15.82 7.05 13.80
CA ARG A 35 -15.52 8.45 13.49
C ARG A 35 -15.14 9.22 14.74
N ASN A 36 -13.84 9.49 14.90
CA ASN A 36 -13.26 10.29 15.96
C ASN A 36 -12.06 11.10 15.43
N ASP A 37 -11.54 12.01 16.27
CA ASP A 37 -10.43 12.90 15.89
C ASP A 37 -9.18 12.14 15.47
N ARG A 38 -8.90 10.99 16.09
CA ARG A 38 -7.73 10.17 15.78
C ARG A 38 -7.76 9.66 14.34
N TRP A 39 -8.88 9.07 13.91
CA TRP A 39 -9.04 8.55 12.56
C TRP A 39 -9.11 9.66 11.52
N LEU A 40 -9.81 10.76 11.84
CA LEU A 40 -9.88 11.91 10.95
C LEU A 40 -8.52 12.61 10.80
N GLU A 41 -7.70 12.68 11.85
CA GLU A 41 -6.34 13.19 11.76
C GLU A 41 -5.44 12.28 10.91
N PHE A 42 -5.53 10.95 11.10
CA PHE A 42 -4.78 9.98 10.31
C PHE A 42 -5.14 10.10 8.83
N PHE A 43 -6.41 9.95 8.47
CA PHE A 43 -6.84 10.07 7.08
C PHE A 43 -6.67 11.48 6.51
N GLY A 44 -6.70 12.49 7.36
CA GLY A 44 -6.31 13.86 7.01
C GLY A 44 -4.87 13.96 6.52
N LYS A 45 -3.93 13.35 7.22
CA LYS A 45 -2.51 13.29 6.81
C LYS A 45 -2.34 12.48 5.52
N VAL A 46 -3.07 11.37 5.37
CA VAL A 46 -3.08 10.57 4.13
C VAL A 46 -3.59 11.41 2.96
N ALA A 47 -4.73 12.09 3.14
CA ALA A 47 -5.30 12.97 2.12
C ALA A 47 -4.36 14.14 1.74
N ASP A 48 -3.67 14.75 2.73
CA ASP A 48 -2.65 15.77 2.47
C ASP A 48 -1.50 15.23 1.61
N GLY A 49 -1.03 14.02 1.92
CA GLY A 49 -0.02 13.32 1.13
C GLY A 49 -0.49 13.06 -0.30
N ILE A 50 -1.69 12.50 -0.47
CA ILE A 50 -2.27 12.21 -1.78
C ILE A 50 -2.41 13.49 -2.62
N VAL A 51 -2.96 14.56 -2.04
CA VAL A 51 -3.17 15.83 -2.75
C VAL A 51 -1.83 16.47 -3.13
N ARG A 52 -0.85 16.49 -2.20
CA ARG A 52 0.47 17.07 -2.42
C ARG A 52 1.26 16.33 -3.51
N ASP A 53 1.23 15.00 -3.50
CA ASP A 53 2.14 14.18 -4.33
C ASP A 53 1.52 13.78 -5.65
N LEU A 54 0.18 13.64 -5.73
CA LEU A 54 -0.52 13.11 -6.89
C LEU A 54 -1.45 14.10 -7.58
N HIS A 55 -1.89 15.17 -6.90
CA HIS A 55 -2.78 16.21 -7.43
C HIS A 55 -4.00 15.64 -8.17
N PRO A 56 -4.74 14.68 -7.58
CA PRO A 56 -5.84 14.03 -8.29
C PRO A 56 -7.04 14.98 -8.42
N THR A 57 -7.72 14.95 -9.56
CA THR A 57 -8.97 15.66 -9.79
C THR A 57 -10.18 14.86 -9.33
N SER A 58 -10.13 13.54 -9.48
CA SER A 58 -11.15 12.61 -9.00
C SER A 58 -10.52 11.37 -8.36
N VAL A 59 -11.10 10.90 -7.25
CA VAL A 59 -10.63 9.74 -6.50
C VAL A 59 -11.77 8.78 -6.22
N LEU A 60 -11.52 7.48 -6.38
CA LEU A 60 -12.34 6.42 -5.79
C LEU A 60 -11.54 5.78 -4.67
N ASP A 61 -12.11 5.73 -3.47
CA ASP A 61 -11.62 4.91 -2.36
C ASP A 61 -12.32 3.55 -2.40
N ALA A 62 -11.59 2.54 -2.85
CA ALA A 62 -12.07 1.18 -3.05
C ALA A 62 -11.86 0.36 -1.77
N GLY A 63 -12.93 0.04 -1.05
CA GLY A 63 -12.91 -0.43 0.33
C GLY A 63 -12.87 0.75 1.30
N CYS A 64 -13.80 1.70 1.14
CA CYS A 64 -13.75 2.98 1.87
C CYS A 64 -14.21 2.88 3.33
N ALA A 65 -14.69 1.73 3.78
CA ALA A 65 -15.31 1.54 5.10
C ALA A 65 -16.31 2.69 5.43
N MET A 66 -16.12 3.39 6.53
CA MET A 66 -16.97 4.53 6.96
C MET A 66 -16.65 5.86 6.24
N GLY A 67 -15.87 5.84 5.14
CA GLY A 67 -15.65 6.98 4.26
C GLY A 67 -14.73 8.07 4.82
N PHE A 68 -13.85 7.79 5.78
CA PHE A 68 -12.99 8.83 6.39
C PHE A 68 -12.01 9.44 5.40
N LEU A 69 -11.42 8.63 4.51
CA LEU A 69 -10.57 9.17 3.45
C LEU A 69 -11.37 9.99 2.44
N VAL A 70 -12.57 9.54 2.08
CA VAL A 70 -13.48 10.30 1.19
C VAL A 70 -13.82 11.65 1.81
N GLU A 71 -14.20 11.68 3.09
CA GLU A 71 -14.52 12.93 3.82
C GLU A 71 -13.33 13.89 3.79
N THR A 72 -12.14 13.41 4.11
CA THR A 72 -10.94 14.25 4.19
C THR A 72 -10.44 14.73 2.83
N LEU A 73 -10.62 13.94 1.75
CA LEU A 73 -10.33 14.37 0.37
C LEU A 73 -11.32 15.41 -0.13
N VAL A 74 -12.62 15.24 0.15
CA VAL A 74 -13.67 16.24 -0.20
C VAL A 74 -13.41 17.56 0.49
N GLN A 75 -13.02 17.58 1.78
CA GLN A 75 -12.63 18.78 2.50
C GLN A 75 -11.44 19.52 1.85
N ARG A 76 -10.62 18.83 1.06
CA ARG A 76 -9.49 19.38 0.29
C ARG A 76 -9.84 19.76 -1.15
N GLY A 77 -11.13 19.68 -1.50
CA GLY A 77 -11.63 20.05 -2.82
C GLY A 77 -11.45 18.97 -3.90
N VAL A 78 -11.15 17.73 -3.52
CA VAL A 78 -11.05 16.59 -4.46
C VAL A 78 -12.46 16.02 -4.70
N ASP A 79 -12.79 15.66 -5.95
CA ASP A 79 -14.03 14.95 -6.28
C ASP A 79 -13.88 13.47 -5.90
N ALA A 80 -14.04 13.16 -4.59
CA ALA A 80 -13.82 11.83 -4.03
C ALA A 80 -15.13 11.08 -3.83
N TYR A 81 -15.07 9.77 -4.05
CA TYR A 81 -16.15 8.78 -3.88
C TYR A 81 -15.61 7.55 -3.17
N GLY A 82 -16.50 6.77 -2.57
CA GLY A 82 -16.15 5.54 -1.88
C GLY A 82 -17.09 4.39 -2.23
N ILE A 83 -16.54 3.18 -2.25
CA ILE A 83 -17.33 1.94 -2.30
C ILE A 83 -16.80 0.97 -1.27
N ASP A 84 -17.70 0.21 -0.66
CA ASP A 84 -17.38 -0.86 0.27
C ASP A 84 -18.43 -1.96 0.16
N ILE A 85 -18.06 -3.19 0.52
CA ILE A 85 -19.02 -4.31 0.54
C ILE A 85 -19.89 -4.29 1.81
N SER A 86 -19.45 -3.62 2.87
CA SER A 86 -20.12 -3.56 4.16
C SER A 86 -21.29 -2.57 4.14
N GLU A 87 -22.51 -3.09 4.25
CA GLU A 87 -23.71 -2.26 4.46
C GLU A 87 -23.63 -1.46 5.76
N TYR A 88 -23.09 -2.10 6.82
CA TYR A 88 -22.89 -1.44 8.11
C TYR A 88 -21.97 -0.23 7.98
N ALA A 89 -20.77 -0.41 7.41
CA ALA A 89 -19.82 0.69 7.28
C ALA A 89 -20.38 1.86 6.46
N ILE A 90 -21.07 1.55 5.35
CA ILE A 90 -21.70 2.58 4.52
C ILE A 90 -22.84 3.29 5.27
N SER A 91 -23.60 2.59 6.16
CA SER A 91 -24.63 3.24 6.99
C SER A 91 -24.06 4.24 7.99
N GLU A 92 -22.82 4.03 8.44
CA GLU A 92 -22.09 4.89 9.39
C GLU A 92 -21.34 6.06 8.72
N VAL A 93 -21.37 6.14 7.39
CA VAL A 93 -20.74 7.26 6.65
C VAL A 93 -21.34 8.59 7.09
N HIS A 94 -20.46 9.56 7.37
CA HIS A 94 -20.87 10.91 7.79
C HIS A 94 -21.74 11.59 6.74
N GLU A 95 -22.75 12.34 7.19
CA GLU A 95 -23.76 12.99 6.34
C GLU A 95 -23.16 13.87 5.22
N SER A 96 -22.01 14.51 5.47
CA SER A 96 -21.33 15.38 4.50
C SER A 96 -20.85 14.69 3.23
N VAL A 97 -20.70 13.35 3.25
CA VAL A 97 -20.21 12.55 2.12
C VAL A 97 -21.05 11.28 1.89
N ARG A 98 -22.20 11.18 2.53
CA ARG A 98 -23.07 10.00 2.44
C ARG A 98 -23.54 9.70 1.01
N ASP A 99 -23.80 10.71 0.23
CA ASP A 99 -24.19 10.61 -1.19
C ASP A 99 -23.03 10.25 -2.11
N ARG A 100 -21.79 10.21 -1.58
CA ARG A 100 -20.57 9.87 -2.28
C ARG A 100 -20.07 8.46 -2.00
N CYS A 101 -20.65 7.78 -1.00
CA CYS A 101 -20.28 6.42 -0.62
C CYS A 101 -21.45 5.47 -0.87
N ARG A 102 -21.17 4.27 -1.39
CA ARG A 102 -22.19 3.27 -1.65
C ARG A 102 -21.71 1.84 -1.41
N VAL A 103 -22.66 0.96 -1.17
CA VAL A 103 -22.38 -0.49 -1.11
C VAL A 103 -22.14 -1.01 -2.51
N GLN A 104 -20.96 -1.59 -2.75
CA GLN A 104 -20.60 -2.25 -4.01
C GLN A 104 -19.42 -3.19 -3.80
N SER A 105 -19.47 -4.38 -4.42
CA SER A 105 -18.34 -5.30 -4.47
C SER A 105 -17.29 -4.83 -5.50
N LEU A 106 -16.00 -5.04 -5.18
CA LEU A 106 -14.90 -4.80 -6.12
C LEU A 106 -14.83 -5.86 -7.22
N THR A 107 -15.56 -6.97 -7.09
CA THR A 107 -15.71 -7.97 -8.15
C THR A 107 -16.68 -7.53 -9.24
N GLU A 108 -17.44 -6.46 -9.00
CA GLU A 108 -18.34 -5.87 -9.98
C GLU A 108 -17.66 -4.75 -10.77
N PRO A 109 -17.99 -4.55 -12.06
CA PRO A 109 -17.44 -3.47 -12.86
C PRO A 109 -17.71 -2.09 -12.26
N LEU A 110 -16.71 -1.21 -12.29
CA LEU A 110 -16.84 0.17 -11.86
C LEU A 110 -17.48 1.01 -12.97
N GLU A 111 -18.48 1.84 -12.63
CA GLU A 111 -19.31 2.56 -13.60
C GLU A 111 -18.56 3.66 -14.37
N ARG A 112 -17.50 4.22 -13.77
CA ARG A 112 -16.73 5.32 -14.38
C ARG A 112 -15.25 5.19 -14.14
N ARG A 113 -14.46 5.99 -14.86
CA ARG A 113 -13.03 6.11 -14.62
C ARG A 113 -12.74 7.24 -13.62
N TYR A 114 -11.66 7.04 -12.86
CA TYR A 114 -11.15 8.00 -11.90
C TYR A 114 -9.70 8.34 -12.21
N ASP A 115 -9.27 9.54 -11.83
CA ASP A 115 -7.89 9.96 -11.97
C ASP A 115 -6.95 9.16 -11.04
N LEU A 116 -7.45 8.78 -9.88
CA LEU A 116 -6.78 7.91 -8.92
C LEU A 116 -7.79 6.96 -8.27
N ILE A 117 -7.39 5.71 -8.08
CA ILE A 117 -8.07 4.80 -7.15
C ILE A 117 -7.14 4.55 -5.98
N THR A 118 -7.65 4.67 -4.75
CA THR A 118 -7.02 4.17 -3.53
C THR A 118 -7.63 2.83 -3.16
N CYS A 119 -6.80 1.86 -2.76
CA CYS A 119 -7.22 0.55 -2.26
C CYS A 119 -6.29 0.20 -1.10
N ILE A 120 -6.75 0.47 0.12
CA ILE A 120 -5.91 0.55 1.32
C ILE A 120 -6.33 -0.55 2.29
N GLU A 121 -5.48 -1.56 2.48
CA GLU A 121 -5.72 -2.72 3.36
C GLU A 121 -7.07 -3.39 3.03
N VAL A 122 -7.25 -3.77 1.75
CA VAL A 122 -8.50 -4.36 1.24
C VAL A 122 -8.27 -5.66 0.49
N VAL A 123 -7.24 -5.72 -0.38
CA VAL A 123 -7.07 -6.87 -1.29
C VAL A 123 -6.69 -8.16 -0.57
N GLU A 124 -6.15 -8.07 0.65
CA GLU A 124 -5.91 -9.22 1.53
C GLU A 124 -7.20 -9.88 2.04
N HIS A 125 -8.31 -9.13 2.05
CA HIS A 125 -9.63 -9.64 2.41
C HIS A 125 -10.39 -10.28 1.25
N ILE A 126 -9.93 -10.05 0.01
CA ILE A 126 -10.56 -10.61 -1.19
C ILE A 126 -10.18 -12.08 -1.32
N PRO A 127 -11.16 -13.02 -1.45
CA PRO A 127 -10.86 -14.42 -1.72
C PRO A 127 -9.92 -14.58 -2.93
N PRO A 128 -8.95 -15.53 -2.89
CA PRO A 128 -7.98 -15.70 -3.98
C PRO A 128 -8.62 -15.91 -5.36
N GLU A 129 -9.78 -16.57 -5.43
CA GLU A 129 -10.57 -16.81 -6.64
C GLU A 129 -11.15 -15.53 -7.25
N ASP A 130 -11.43 -14.50 -6.44
CA ASP A 130 -12.02 -13.22 -6.85
C ASP A 130 -10.96 -12.14 -7.13
N CYS A 131 -9.72 -12.42 -6.81
CA CYS A 131 -8.62 -11.46 -6.88
C CYS A 131 -8.39 -10.92 -8.30
N ASP A 132 -8.41 -11.80 -9.30
CA ASP A 132 -8.19 -11.38 -10.70
C ASP A 132 -9.31 -10.47 -11.20
N ALA A 133 -10.57 -10.79 -10.91
CA ALA A 133 -11.72 -9.95 -11.26
C ALA A 133 -11.63 -8.58 -10.60
N THR A 134 -11.26 -8.54 -9.31
CA THR A 134 -11.05 -7.30 -8.56
C THR A 134 -9.96 -6.43 -9.19
N LEU A 135 -8.79 -6.98 -9.45
CA LEU A 135 -7.68 -6.24 -10.07
C LEU A 135 -8.02 -5.77 -11.49
N ASP A 136 -8.74 -6.58 -12.27
CA ASP A 136 -9.20 -6.21 -13.61
C ASP A 136 -10.14 -5.00 -13.57
N ASN A 137 -11.11 -4.99 -12.64
CA ASN A 137 -12.05 -3.89 -12.45
C ASN A 137 -11.34 -2.60 -12.00
N LEU A 138 -10.46 -2.69 -10.99
CA LEU A 138 -9.67 -1.54 -10.55
C LEU A 138 -8.82 -0.97 -11.69
N CYS A 139 -8.08 -1.84 -12.40
CA CYS A 139 -7.23 -1.43 -13.50
C CYS A 139 -8.03 -0.89 -14.71
N ALA A 140 -9.26 -1.33 -14.96
CA ALA A 140 -10.11 -0.78 -16.01
C ALA A 140 -10.57 0.66 -15.71
N ALA A 141 -10.74 1.00 -14.43
CA ALA A 141 -11.34 2.25 -13.99
C ALA A 141 -10.34 3.37 -13.69
N THR A 142 -9.04 3.13 -13.77
CA THR A 142 -8.02 4.17 -13.56
C THR A 142 -6.75 3.89 -14.39
N ASP A 143 -5.86 4.85 -14.41
CA ASP A 143 -4.46 4.67 -14.83
C ASP A 143 -3.47 4.84 -13.66
N ARG A 144 -3.98 5.15 -12.45
CA ARG A 144 -3.20 5.32 -11.22
C ARG A 144 -3.90 4.64 -10.05
N LEU A 145 -3.26 3.62 -9.48
CA LEU A 145 -3.76 2.86 -8.33
C LEU A 145 -2.78 3.00 -7.16
N LEU A 146 -3.21 3.62 -6.06
CA LEU A 146 -2.48 3.62 -4.80
C LEU A 146 -2.96 2.43 -3.97
N LEU A 147 -2.10 1.42 -3.86
CA LEU A 147 -2.41 0.16 -3.20
C LEU A 147 -1.57 0.00 -1.94
N SER A 148 -2.20 -0.43 -0.86
CA SER A 148 -1.53 -1.05 0.28
C SER A 148 -2.23 -2.34 0.68
N SER A 149 -1.45 -3.32 1.15
CA SER A 149 -1.95 -4.59 1.64
C SER A 149 -0.89 -5.20 2.55
N THR A 150 -1.27 -5.54 3.77
CA THR A 150 -0.32 -6.11 4.75
C THR A 150 0.35 -7.38 4.21
N PRO A 151 1.69 -7.48 4.25
CA PRO A 151 2.40 -8.65 3.71
C PRO A 151 2.55 -9.80 4.70
N HIS A 152 2.16 -9.64 5.96
CA HIS A 152 2.47 -10.61 7.02
C HIS A 152 1.47 -10.65 8.17
N ASP A 153 0.34 -10.00 8.06
CA ASP A 153 -0.70 -10.15 9.07
C ASP A 153 -1.63 -11.33 8.75
N TYR A 154 -1.25 -12.51 9.23
CA TYR A 154 -2.00 -13.77 9.14
C TYR A 154 -2.87 -14.02 10.39
N ARG A 155 -2.97 -13.06 11.32
CA ARG A 155 -3.70 -13.26 12.58
C ARG A 155 -5.15 -12.86 12.47
N GLU A 156 -5.45 -11.92 11.61
CA GLU A 156 -6.81 -11.49 11.35
C GLU A 156 -7.56 -12.56 10.54
N ALA A 157 -8.69 -13.00 11.03
CA ALA A 157 -9.44 -14.11 10.43
C ALA A 157 -10.02 -13.78 9.04
N THR A 158 -10.19 -12.49 8.74
CA THR A 158 -10.71 -11.99 7.47
C THR A 158 -9.62 -11.81 6.41
N HIS A 159 -8.34 -11.96 6.77
CA HIS A 159 -7.21 -11.91 5.84
C HIS A 159 -7.07 -13.23 5.07
N LEU A 160 -7.81 -13.35 3.97
CA LEU A 160 -7.89 -14.57 3.16
C LEU A 160 -6.77 -14.68 2.12
N ASN A 161 -6.11 -13.57 1.80
CA ASN A 161 -5.22 -13.45 0.64
C ASN A 161 -3.97 -12.59 0.94
N VAL A 162 -3.34 -12.84 2.09
CA VAL A 162 -2.10 -12.13 2.45
C VAL A 162 -0.98 -12.54 1.49
N ARG A 163 -0.38 -11.56 0.82
CA ARG A 163 0.71 -11.76 -0.15
C ARG A 163 1.84 -10.77 0.08
N PRO A 164 3.08 -11.12 -0.23
CA PRO A 164 4.17 -10.16 -0.25
C PRO A 164 3.95 -9.10 -1.35
N PRO A 165 4.48 -7.87 -1.19
CA PRO A 165 4.24 -6.77 -2.12
C PRO A 165 4.64 -7.07 -3.57
N GLU A 166 5.66 -7.92 -3.78
CA GLU A 166 6.11 -8.34 -5.10
C GLU A 166 5.05 -9.15 -5.86
N ASP A 167 4.20 -9.92 -5.18
CA ASP A 167 3.13 -10.69 -5.81
C ASP A 167 2.00 -9.77 -6.31
N TRP A 168 1.66 -8.73 -5.54
CA TRP A 168 0.76 -7.68 -6.00
C TRP A 168 1.35 -6.91 -7.19
N SER A 169 2.64 -6.56 -7.11
CA SER A 169 3.35 -5.90 -8.22
C SER A 169 3.34 -6.74 -9.48
N ALA A 170 3.55 -8.06 -9.36
CA ALA A 170 3.51 -8.99 -10.49
C ALA A 170 2.10 -9.10 -11.11
N ALA A 171 1.07 -9.23 -10.29
CA ALA A 171 -0.32 -9.30 -10.75
C ALA A 171 -0.76 -8.01 -11.47
N LEU A 172 -0.34 -6.85 -10.96
CA LEU A 172 -0.61 -5.55 -11.57
C LEU A 172 0.20 -5.33 -12.85
N ALA A 173 1.47 -5.79 -12.89
CA ALA A 173 2.30 -5.70 -14.11
C ALA A 173 1.72 -6.49 -15.29
N GLN A 174 1.04 -7.63 -15.04
CA GLN A 174 0.30 -8.38 -16.06
C GLN A 174 -0.83 -7.56 -16.69
N ARG A 175 -1.31 -6.53 -16.00
CA ARG A 175 -2.36 -5.57 -16.42
C ARG A 175 -1.80 -4.26 -16.95
N GLY A 176 -0.47 -4.17 -17.10
CA GLY A 176 0.22 -2.97 -17.59
C GLY A 176 0.40 -1.88 -16.52
N PHE A 177 0.24 -2.24 -15.23
CA PHE A 177 0.48 -1.33 -14.12
C PHE A 177 1.83 -1.63 -13.47
N TYR A 178 2.69 -0.63 -13.38
CA TYR A 178 4.03 -0.76 -12.81
C TYR A 178 4.17 0.15 -11.59
N ARG A 179 4.79 -0.39 -10.52
CA ARG A 179 5.04 0.37 -9.30
C ARG A 179 5.91 1.59 -9.58
N ASP A 180 5.52 2.74 -9.05
CA ASP A 180 6.36 3.93 -9.03
C ASP A 180 7.39 3.79 -7.89
N VAL A 181 8.60 3.40 -8.25
CA VAL A 181 9.71 3.19 -7.31
C VAL A 181 10.50 4.48 -7.02
N GLU A 182 10.06 5.62 -7.56
CA GLU A 182 10.70 6.90 -7.35
C GLU A 182 10.02 7.74 -6.27
N ARG A 183 8.79 7.36 -5.89
CA ARG A 183 7.98 8.05 -4.88
C ARG A 183 7.79 7.19 -3.65
N ASP A 184 7.76 7.86 -2.50
CA ASP A 184 7.53 7.25 -1.20
C ASP A 184 6.09 7.53 -0.74
N PHE A 185 5.39 6.47 -0.35
CA PHE A 185 4.04 6.50 0.22
C PHE A 185 4.00 5.91 1.63
N SER A 186 5.14 5.88 2.32
CA SER A 186 5.27 5.34 3.69
C SER A 186 4.44 6.08 4.73
N TYR A 187 3.97 7.29 4.40
CA TYR A 187 2.99 8.00 5.23
C TYR A 187 1.64 7.27 5.33
N LEU A 188 1.36 6.36 4.40
CA LEU A 188 0.19 5.48 4.43
C LEU A 188 0.51 4.16 5.13
N SER A 189 1.47 3.43 4.61
CA SER A 189 2.04 2.23 5.21
C SER A 189 3.41 1.92 4.58
N PRO A 190 4.30 1.16 5.26
CA PRO A 190 5.62 0.84 4.70
C PRO A 190 5.57 0.03 3.40
N TRP A 191 4.47 -0.66 3.13
CA TRP A 191 4.26 -1.48 1.93
C TRP A 191 3.38 -0.81 0.87
N ALA A 192 2.87 0.39 1.14
CA ALA A 192 2.09 1.15 0.17
C ALA A 192 2.90 1.47 -1.10
N GLY A 193 2.24 1.46 -2.24
CA GLY A 193 2.84 1.79 -3.52
C GLY A 193 1.84 2.36 -4.51
N LEU A 194 2.29 3.33 -5.30
CA LEU A 194 1.55 3.80 -6.45
C LEU A 194 1.88 2.93 -7.66
N TYR A 195 0.87 2.42 -8.31
CA TYR A 195 0.97 1.68 -9.57
C TYR A 195 0.36 2.52 -10.70
N THR A 196 1.13 2.71 -11.76
CA THR A 196 0.69 3.52 -12.91
C THR A 196 0.66 2.69 -14.17
N ARG A 197 -0.38 2.91 -15.00
CA ARG A 197 -0.45 2.28 -16.32
C ARG A 197 0.68 2.83 -17.21
N ARG A 198 1.47 1.93 -17.75
CA ARG A 198 2.59 2.28 -18.65
C ARG A 198 2.75 1.21 -19.73
N GLU A 199 3.20 1.65 -20.89
CA GLU A 199 3.78 0.77 -21.90
C GLU A 199 5.29 0.76 -21.67
N GLU A 200 5.78 -0.20 -20.87
CA GLU A 200 7.21 -0.33 -20.59
C GLU A 200 7.76 -1.61 -21.23
N ASP A 201 8.98 -1.49 -21.79
CA ASP A 201 9.77 -2.67 -22.14
C ASP A 201 10.57 -3.19 -20.94
N ALA A 202 11.08 -4.41 -21.06
CA ALA A 202 11.87 -5.03 -20.00
C ALA A 202 13.14 -4.22 -19.65
N ALA A 203 13.75 -3.54 -20.62
CA ALA A 203 14.97 -2.76 -20.40
C ALA A 203 14.66 -1.47 -19.63
N GLU A 204 13.52 -0.84 -19.90
CA GLU A 204 13.06 0.36 -19.17
C GLU A 204 12.71 0.00 -17.72
N THR A 205 11.94 -1.08 -17.53
CA THR A 205 11.62 -1.61 -16.21
C THR A 205 12.88 -1.87 -15.39
N VAL A 206 13.86 -2.62 -15.95
CA VAL A 206 15.13 -2.92 -15.28
C VAL A 206 15.88 -1.65 -14.89
N ARG A 207 16.02 -0.68 -15.82
CA ARG A 207 16.71 0.59 -15.52
C ARG A 207 16.05 1.35 -14.37
N ARG A 208 14.74 1.35 -14.31
CA ARG A 208 13.98 2.05 -13.28
C ARG A 208 14.17 1.42 -11.91
N TYR A 209 14.05 0.08 -11.83
CA TYR A 209 14.27 -0.66 -10.59
C TYR A 209 15.74 -0.63 -10.15
N ASP A 210 16.70 -0.77 -11.08
CA ASP A 210 18.13 -0.63 -10.77
C ASP A 210 18.47 0.75 -10.22
N ARG A 211 17.89 1.81 -10.82
CA ARG A 211 18.10 3.19 -10.33
C ARG A 211 17.55 3.35 -8.91
N ALA A 212 16.37 2.83 -8.63
CA ALA A 212 15.77 2.87 -7.30
C ALA A 212 16.60 2.05 -6.30
N TRP A 213 17.04 0.84 -6.70
CA TRP A 213 17.93 0.00 -5.90
C TRP A 213 19.25 0.70 -5.56
N TRP A 214 19.87 1.36 -6.53
CA TRP A 214 21.11 2.13 -6.30
C TRP A 214 20.89 3.30 -5.36
N ARG A 215 19.78 3.99 -5.46
CA ARG A 215 19.41 5.08 -4.54
C ARG A 215 19.30 4.56 -3.10
N LEU A 216 18.50 3.52 -2.88
CA LEU A 216 18.36 2.88 -1.57
C LEU A 216 19.70 2.36 -1.02
N ARG A 217 20.51 1.74 -1.90
CA ARG A 217 21.83 1.22 -1.53
C ARG A 217 22.77 2.32 -1.04
N ARG A 218 22.74 3.45 -1.71
CA ARG A 218 23.55 4.63 -1.33
C ARG A 218 23.06 5.20 -0.01
N GLU A 219 21.76 5.38 0.15
CA GLU A 219 21.12 5.89 1.38
C GLU A 219 21.46 5.01 2.60
N VAL A 220 21.36 3.68 2.44
CA VAL A 220 21.79 2.72 3.46
C VAL A 220 23.29 2.87 3.78
N GLY A 221 24.13 3.12 2.76
CA GLY A 221 25.55 3.38 2.94
C GLY A 221 25.81 4.64 3.76
N GLU A 222 25.17 5.74 3.41
CA GLU A 222 25.28 7.04 4.09
C GLU A 222 24.81 6.94 5.56
N VAL A 223 23.69 6.25 5.83
CA VAL A 223 23.19 6.02 7.18
C VAL A 223 24.18 5.15 8.00
N ARG A 224 24.77 4.11 7.39
CA ARG A 224 25.78 3.29 8.05
C ARG A 224 27.04 4.08 8.40
N GLU A 225 27.53 4.92 7.49
CA GLU A 225 28.68 5.80 7.74
C GLU A 225 28.37 6.77 8.88
N SER A 226 27.20 7.41 8.86
CA SER A 226 26.75 8.29 9.96
C SER A 226 26.66 7.57 11.30
N LEU A 227 26.14 6.33 11.30
CA LEU A 227 26.05 5.50 12.49
C LEU A 227 27.44 5.17 13.06
N LEU A 228 28.40 4.81 12.18
CA LEU A 228 29.77 4.52 12.61
C LEU A 228 30.43 5.78 13.20
N ALA A 229 30.30 6.92 12.54
CA ALA A 229 30.82 8.19 13.04
C ALA A 229 30.24 8.58 14.41
N ALA A 230 28.92 8.37 14.60
CA ALA A 230 28.28 8.61 15.89
C ALA A 230 28.76 7.63 16.97
N GLN A 231 29.03 6.36 16.62
CA GLN A 231 29.60 5.38 17.54
C GLN A 231 31.02 5.72 17.94
N ASP A 232 31.87 6.13 17.00
CA ASP A 232 33.24 6.57 17.25
C ASP A 232 33.26 7.80 18.18
N ARG A 233 32.39 8.77 17.94
CA ARG A 233 32.26 9.96 18.78
C ARG A 233 31.79 9.62 20.20
N LEU A 234 30.84 8.67 20.34
CA LEU A 234 30.43 8.17 21.64
C LEU A 234 31.61 7.54 22.40
N ALA A 235 32.41 6.72 21.71
CA ALA A 235 33.57 6.06 22.31
C ALA A 235 34.62 7.07 22.77
N GLU A 236 34.87 8.14 21.99
CA GLU A 236 35.76 9.25 22.36
C GLU A 236 35.26 9.94 23.62
N LEU A 237 33.99 10.34 23.68
CA LEU A 237 33.40 11.02 24.85
C LEU A 237 33.34 10.14 26.07
N GLU A 238 33.11 8.83 25.94
CA GLU A 238 33.23 7.87 27.05
C GLU A 238 34.66 7.77 27.56
N GLY A 239 35.67 7.89 26.68
CA GLY A 239 37.08 7.95 27.03
C GLY A 239 37.45 9.26 27.73
N GLU A 240 36.95 10.40 27.26
CA GLU A 240 37.17 11.74 27.81
C GLU A 240 36.43 11.98 29.13
N SER A 241 35.31 11.30 29.37
CA SER A 241 34.47 11.41 30.59
C SER A 241 35.24 11.10 31.89
N ARG A 242 36.50 10.73 31.81
CA ARG A 242 37.41 10.59 32.99
C ARG A 242 38.01 11.91 33.48
N ILE A 243 37.83 13.03 32.75
CA ILE A 243 38.49 14.31 33.03
C ILE A 243 37.53 15.49 32.77
N GLU A 244 37.07 16.16 33.79
CA GLU A 244 36.72 17.56 33.99
C GLU A 244 35.37 18.17 33.60
N ASN A 245 34.44 17.53 32.88
CA ASN A 245 33.10 18.20 32.72
C ASN A 245 31.96 17.16 32.63
N ARG A 246 31.75 16.49 33.77
CA ARG A 246 30.85 15.32 33.83
C ARG A 246 29.41 15.61 33.38
N GLU A 247 28.86 16.79 33.59
CA GLU A 247 27.45 17.10 33.23
C GLU A 247 27.27 17.41 31.76
N GLU A 248 28.16 18.17 31.13
CA GLU A 248 28.09 18.45 29.66
C GLU A 248 28.36 17.17 28.86
N VAL A 249 29.34 16.39 29.26
CA VAL A 249 29.67 15.10 28.60
C VAL A 249 28.52 14.10 28.72
N LEU A 250 27.84 14.05 29.88
CA LEU A 250 26.66 13.19 30.05
C LEU A 250 25.48 13.63 29.19
N ALA A 251 25.23 14.95 29.01
CA ALA A 251 24.21 15.45 28.16
C ALA A 251 24.51 15.14 26.65
N GLU A 252 25.75 15.31 26.22
CA GLU A 252 26.21 14.96 24.89
C GLU A 252 26.10 13.44 24.63
N LEU A 253 26.50 12.61 25.62
CA LEU A 253 26.35 11.16 25.54
C LEU A 253 24.88 10.73 25.38
N ASP A 254 23.98 11.32 26.14
CA ASP A 254 22.55 11.00 26.03
C ASP A 254 21.97 11.42 24.67
N HIS A 255 22.36 12.59 24.16
CA HIS A 255 21.99 13.05 22.82
C HIS A 255 22.48 12.08 21.73
N LEU A 256 23.76 11.71 21.77
CA LEU A 256 24.35 10.78 20.80
C LEU A 256 23.77 9.35 20.91
N ARG A 257 23.36 8.91 22.09
CA ARG A 257 22.65 7.64 22.28
C ARG A 257 21.27 7.67 21.61
N GLU A 258 20.52 8.75 21.77
CA GLU A 258 19.24 8.93 21.10
C GLU A 258 19.41 8.97 19.59
N GLU A 259 20.39 9.71 19.08
CA GLU A 259 20.69 9.78 17.64
C GLU A 259 21.09 8.41 17.09
N ASN A 260 21.95 7.67 17.82
CA ASN A 260 22.34 6.32 17.44
C ASN A 260 21.13 5.36 17.34
N LEU A 261 20.19 5.46 18.29
CA LEU A 261 18.96 4.67 18.24
C LEU A 261 18.11 5.03 17.00
N ARG A 262 17.91 6.32 16.72
CA ARG A 262 17.19 6.78 15.53
C ARG A 262 17.83 6.29 14.23
N LEU A 263 19.17 6.40 14.14
CA LEU A 263 19.91 5.93 12.96
C LEU A 263 19.81 4.40 12.78
N ARG A 264 19.83 3.64 13.88
CA ARG A 264 19.62 2.19 13.84
C ARG A 264 18.24 1.82 13.34
N ASP A 265 17.20 2.48 13.87
CA ASP A 265 15.82 2.23 13.44
C ASP A 265 15.63 2.60 11.96
N HIS A 266 16.20 3.74 11.52
CA HIS A 266 16.20 4.13 10.13
C HIS A 266 16.92 3.12 9.23
N LEU A 267 18.09 2.63 9.67
CA LEU A 267 18.86 1.61 8.94
C LEU A 267 18.07 0.30 8.79
N VAL A 268 17.40 -0.16 9.86
CA VAL A 268 16.57 -1.37 9.82
C VAL A 268 15.41 -1.19 8.82
N GLY A 269 14.76 -0.03 8.83
CA GLY A 269 13.71 0.30 7.86
C GLY A 269 14.22 0.28 6.42
N LYS A 270 15.38 0.92 6.16
CA LYS A 270 15.99 0.96 4.81
C LYS A 270 16.51 -0.41 4.34
N ASP A 271 17.04 -1.24 5.24
CA ASP A 271 17.42 -2.62 4.89
C ASP A 271 16.20 -3.48 4.52
N ALA A 272 15.05 -3.25 5.16
CA ALA A 272 13.79 -3.91 4.79
C ALA A 272 13.29 -3.46 3.41
N GLU A 273 13.27 -2.14 3.14
CA GLU A 273 12.93 -1.57 1.82
C GLU A 273 13.85 -2.13 0.72
N LEU A 274 15.15 -2.19 0.99
CA LEU A 274 16.13 -2.75 0.05
C LEU A 274 15.88 -4.25 -0.20
N GLY A 275 15.49 -4.98 0.84
CA GLY A 275 15.11 -6.39 0.75
C GLY A 275 13.90 -6.60 -0.15
N ALA A 276 12.85 -5.79 0.04
CA ALA A 276 11.64 -5.81 -0.79
C ALA A 276 11.96 -5.50 -2.26
N ALA A 277 12.70 -4.41 -2.54
CA ALA A 277 13.09 -4.03 -3.90
C ALA A 277 13.90 -5.12 -4.61
N ARG A 278 14.76 -5.86 -3.87
CA ARG A 278 15.50 -7.01 -4.42
C ARG A 278 14.58 -8.17 -4.76
N GLY A 279 13.58 -8.44 -3.91
CA GLY A 279 12.57 -9.46 -4.15
C GLY A 279 11.81 -9.18 -5.45
N GLU A 280 11.29 -7.96 -5.59
CA GLU A 280 10.58 -7.52 -6.80
C GLU A 280 11.44 -7.68 -8.07
N LEU A 281 12.69 -7.21 -8.04
CA LEU A 281 13.60 -7.35 -9.18
C LEU A 281 13.85 -8.81 -9.56
N ALA A 282 14.10 -9.67 -8.59
CA ALA A 282 14.35 -11.10 -8.82
C ALA A 282 13.13 -11.78 -9.45
N GLN A 283 11.92 -11.40 -9.02
CA GLN A 283 10.68 -11.97 -9.55
C GLN A 283 10.43 -11.54 -11.00
N HIS A 284 10.65 -10.25 -11.32
CA HIS A 284 10.57 -9.76 -12.71
C HIS A 284 11.55 -10.47 -13.63
N GLN A 285 12.78 -10.70 -13.17
CA GLN A 285 13.79 -11.47 -13.92
C GLN A 285 13.35 -12.91 -14.17
N GLU A 286 12.78 -13.58 -13.17
CA GLU A 286 12.29 -14.95 -13.31
C GLU A 286 11.05 -15.04 -14.23
N GLN A 287 10.11 -14.08 -14.16
CA GLN A 287 8.97 -14.04 -15.07
C GLN A 287 9.42 -13.82 -16.52
N SER A 288 10.32 -12.87 -16.76
CA SER A 288 10.90 -12.66 -18.08
C SER A 288 11.58 -13.92 -18.61
N ARG A 289 12.32 -14.63 -17.77
CA ARG A 289 12.96 -15.90 -18.12
C ARG A 289 11.92 -16.99 -18.45
N ARG A 290 10.83 -17.09 -17.68
CA ARG A 290 9.73 -18.06 -17.96
C ARG A 290 9.04 -17.77 -19.29
N LEU A 291 8.76 -16.51 -19.60
CA LEU A 291 8.16 -16.09 -20.87
C LEU A 291 9.08 -16.39 -22.05
N LEU A 292 10.37 -16.09 -21.94
CA LEU A 292 11.36 -16.41 -22.96
C LEU A 292 11.46 -17.93 -23.19
N ASN A 293 11.49 -18.72 -22.11
CA ASN A 293 11.52 -20.17 -22.20
C ASN A 293 10.21 -20.77 -22.77
N ALA A 294 9.06 -20.19 -22.44
CA ALA A 294 7.77 -20.59 -23.04
C ALA A 294 7.72 -20.27 -24.54
N ALA A 295 8.17 -19.07 -24.94
CA ALA A 295 8.28 -18.67 -26.34
C ALA A 295 9.22 -19.61 -27.12
N ALA A 296 10.38 -19.96 -26.55
CA ALA A 296 11.32 -20.92 -27.15
C ALA A 296 10.72 -22.32 -27.29
N ARG A 297 9.95 -22.81 -26.29
CA ARG A 297 9.26 -24.11 -26.37
C ARG A 297 8.15 -24.13 -27.42
N ILE A 298 7.41 -23.04 -27.60
CA ILE A 298 6.39 -22.92 -28.66
C ILE A 298 7.10 -22.94 -30.02
N GLN A 299 8.18 -22.20 -30.16
CA GLN A 299 8.96 -22.11 -31.41
C GLN A 299 9.57 -23.47 -31.81
N SER A 300 9.98 -24.29 -30.84
CA SER A 300 10.53 -25.63 -31.11
C SER A 300 9.48 -26.70 -31.49
N ARG A 301 8.19 -26.47 -31.13
CA ARG A 301 7.10 -27.47 -31.38
C ARG A 301 6.30 -27.22 -32.63
N ILE A 302 6.44 -26.07 -33.30
CA ILE A 302 5.69 -25.76 -34.51
C ILE A 302 6.64 -25.34 -35.63
N PRO A 303 7.00 -26.26 -36.55
CA PRO A 303 7.96 -25.99 -37.64
C PRO A 303 7.54 -24.89 -38.63
N GLY A 304 6.28 -24.45 -38.60
CA GLY A 304 5.75 -23.35 -39.43
C GLY A 304 5.63 -22.01 -38.75
N ALA A 305 5.87 -21.89 -37.43
CA ALA A 305 5.71 -20.68 -36.64
C ALA A 305 6.83 -19.63 -36.84
N MET A 306 7.87 -19.97 -37.61
CA MET A 306 8.95 -19.02 -37.93
C MET A 306 8.47 -17.72 -38.60
N ARG A 307 7.34 -17.73 -39.34
CA ARG A 307 6.79 -16.52 -39.99
C ARG A 307 5.91 -15.69 -39.06
N LEU A 308 5.22 -16.31 -38.11
CA LEU A 308 4.33 -15.61 -37.16
C LEU A 308 5.07 -15.24 -35.86
N GLY A 309 5.94 -16.12 -35.36
CA GLY A 309 6.76 -15.86 -34.18
C GLY A 309 7.80 -14.76 -34.38
N GLY A 310 8.40 -14.68 -35.60
CA GLY A 310 9.32 -13.59 -35.95
C GLY A 310 8.67 -12.21 -36.03
N LEU A 311 7.38 -12.15 -36.34
CA LEU A 311 6.59 -10.89 -36.29
C LEU A 311 6.16 -10.54 -34.85
N ALA A 312 5.85 -11.54 -34.03
CA ALA A 312 5.50 -11.33 -32.63
C ALA A 312 6.76 -11.00 -31.79
N LEU A 313 7.88 -11.72 -32.01
CA LEU A 313 9.15 -11.37 -31.37
C LEU A 313 9.71 -10.01 -31.81
N ARG A 314 9.59 -9.66 -33.11
CA ARG A 314 9.98 -8.31 -33.58
C ARG A 314 9.01 -7.21 -33.07
N LYS A 315 7.76 -7.55 -32.80
CA LYS A 315 6.81 -6.64 -32.15
C LYS A 315 7.11 -6.51 -30.64
N LEU A 316 7.49 -7.61 -30.00
CA LEU A 316 7.98 -7.63 -28.62
C LEU A 316 9.36 -6.96 -28.49
N GLN A 317 10.28 -7.17 -29.45
CA GLN A 317 11.59 -6.51 -29.50
C GLN A 317 11.56 -5.05 -29.99
N ARG A 318 10.50 -4.61 -30.66
CA ARG A 318 10.27 -3.18 -31.00
C ARG A 318 9.41 -2.44 -29.96
N ARG A 319 8.85 -3.17 -29.01
CA ARG A 319 8.17 -2.67 -27.82
C ARG A 319 9.00 -2.92 -26.55
N GLY A 320 10.19 -3.46 -26.70
CA GLY A 320 11.21 -3.66 -25.69
C GLY A 320 12.38 -2.72 -25.88
#